data_014494d273559b3a56eb8bb308783a9e
#
_entry.id   014494d273559b3a56eb8bb308783a9e
#
_cell.length_a   1.000
_cell.length_b   1.000
_cell.length_c   1.000
_cell.angle_alpha   90.00
_cell.angle_beta   90.00
_cell.angle_gamma   90.00
#
_symmetry.space_group_name_H-M   'P 1'
#
loop_
_entity.id
_entity.type
_entity.pdbx_description
1 polymer ?
#
loop_
_entity_poly.entity_id
_entity_poly.type
_entity_poly.pdbx_seq_one_letter_code
_entity_poly.pdbx_strand_id
1 'polypeptide(L)'
;MAATHRPSDKTPRTERGRITLRKLLDAAATEFADKGFHEASISGITRSAGVALGTFYTYFDSKDAVFRALVSDMSAGVGKAAREALDPSMGALEIERAALRAFLEFAAEHKEIYRIIDEAEFVDPDSYRTHYETIGARIEERLRQGGDSGEFVPGLGTPEAWALMGMNVFLGLRYVIWGREGDPDFTEIARRANILLTQGIGR
;
A
#
# COMPACT_ATOMS: atom_id res chain seq x y z
N MET A 1 -10.54 -18.01 -32.95
CA MET A 1 -9.27 -17.28 -32.79
C MET A 1 -9.57 -16.04 -31.95
N ALA A 2 -9.31 -16.06 -30.64
CA ALA A 2 -9.47 -14.91 -29.78
C ALA A 2 -8.26 -13.98 -29.97
N ALA A 3 -8.50 -12.74 -30.42
CA ALA A 3 -7.47 -11.73 -30.53
C ALA A 3 -6.96 -11.40 -29.11
N THR A 4 -5.73 -11.77 -28.81
CA THR A 4 -5.01 -11.32 -27.64
C THR A 4 -4.82 -9.80 -27.74
N HIS A 5 -5.68 -9.05 -27.07
CA HIS A 5 -5.53 -7.62 -26.92
C HIS A 5 -4.27 -7.38 -26.06
N ARG A 6 -3.16 -6.97 -26.69
CA ARG A 6 -1.98 -6.47 -25.97
C ARG A 6 -2.43 -5.19 -25.24
N PRO A 7 -2.18 -5.10 -23.90
CA PRO A 7 -2.42 -3.84 -23.20
C PRO A 7 -1.59 -2.75 -23.90
N SER A 8 -2.24 -1.71 -24.40
CA SER A 8 -1.53 -0.54 -24.91
C SER A 8 -0.77 0.07 -23.73
N ASP A 9 0.54 0.26 -23.88
CA ASP A 9 1.36 1.00 -22.91
C ASP A 9 0.88 2.46 -22.89
N LYS A 10 -0.08 2.75 -21.99
CA LYS A 10 -0.68 4.08 -21.78
C LYS A 10 0.11 4.93 -20.79
N THR A 11 1.34 4.53 -20.50
CA THR A 11 2.24 5.26 -19.58
C THR A 11 2.55 6.66 -20.14
N PRO A 12 2.27 7.74 -19.39
CA PRO A 12 2.49 9.09 -19.88
C PRO A 12 3.98 9.39 -20.04
N ARG A 13 4.36 9.91 -21.23
CA ARG A 13 5.75 10.27 -21.57
C ARG A 13 6.12 11.71 -21.24
N THR A 14 5.12 12.56 -20.93
CA THR A 14 5.31 14.00 -20.65
C THR A 14 4.97 14.32 -19.20
N GLU A 15 5.55 15.39 -18.66
CA GLU A 15 5.21 15.87 -17.31
C GLU A 15 3.74 16.22 -17.16
N ARG A 16 3.15 16.92 -18.14
CA ARG A 16 1.71 17.21 -18.15
C ARG A 16 0.87 15.95 -18.12
N GLY A 17 1.32 14.89 -18.81
CA GLY A 17 0.65 13.60 -18.79
C GLY A 17 0.72 12.94 -17.42
N ARG A 18 1.88 12.98 -16.74
CA ARG A 18 2.04 12.45 -15.39
C ARG A 18 1.15 13.17 -14.36
N ILE A 19 1.08 14.50 -14.45
CA ILE A 19 0.18 15.32 -13.61
C ILE A 19 -1.29 14.92 -13.85
N THR A 20 -1.70 14.69 -15.09
CA THR A 20 -3.06 14.28 -15.41
C THR A 20 -3.36 12.87 -14.91
N LEU A 21 -2.43 11.93 -15.07
CA LEU A 21 -2.55 10.58 -14.49
C LEU A 21 -2.72 10.64 -12.98
N ARG A 22 -1.90 11.44 -12.27
CA ARG A 22 -2.01 11.60 -10.81
C ARG A 22 -3.39 12.12 -10.40
N LYS A 23 -3.89 13.16 -11.06
CA LYS A 23 -5.24 13.69 -10.82
C LYS A 23 -6.34 12.63 -11.01
N LEU A 24 -6.20 11.77 -12.01
CA LEU A 24 -7.16 10.68 -12.24
C LEU A 24 -7.10 9.62 -11.16
N LEU A 25 -5.92 9.25 -10.68
CA LEU A 25 -5.75 8.29 -9.59
C LEU A 25 -6.26 8.85 -8.26
N ASP A 26 -5.97 10.12 -7.93
CA ASP A 26 -6.47 10.78 -6.71
C ASP A 26 -8.01 10.88 -6.72
N ALA A 27 -8.59 11.27 -7.86
CA ALA A 27 -10.03 11.30 -8.02
C ALA A 27 -10.68 9.91 -7.96
N ALA A 28 -10.01 8.88 -8.50
CA ALA A 28 -10.45 7.50 -8.42
C ALA A 28 -10.41 6.99 -6.97
N ALA A 29 -9.34 7.31 -6.22
CA ALA A 29 -9.24 6.97 -4.80
C ALA A 29 -10.43 7.52 -4.01
N THR A 30 -10.75 8.80 -4.19
CA THR A 30 -11.91 9.44 -3.54
C THR A 30 -13.23 8.79 -3.97
N GLU A 31 -13.46 8.60 -5.28
CA GLU A 31 -14.73 8.05 -5.81
C GLU A 31 -14.95 6.61 -5.32
N PHE A 32 -13.90 5.76 -5.29
CA PHE A 32 -14.00 4.39 -4.77
C PHE A 32 -14.12 4.36 -3.25
N ALA A 33 -13.39 5.21 -2.52
CA ALA A 33 -13.51 5.29 -1.07
C ALA A 33 -14.91 5.68 -0.61
N ASP A 34 -15.54 6.63 -1.31
CA ASP A 34 -16.87 7.13 -0.92
C ASP A 34 -17.99 6.15 -1.30
N LYS A 35 -17.94 5.59 -2.51
CA LYS A 35 -19.04 4.83 -3.12
C LYS A 35 -18.83 3.33 -3.19
N GLY A 36 -17.58 2.87 -3.09
CA GLY A 36 -17.19 1.52 -3.44
C GLY A 36 -17.08 1.30 -4.95
N PHE A 37 -16.46 0.19 -5.35
CA PHE A 37 -16.21 -0.10 -6.76
C PHE A 37 -17.49 -0.13 -7.60
N HIS A 38 -18.55 -0.76 -7.12
CA HIS A 38 -19.76 -0.98 -7.92
C HIS A 38 -20.48 0.33 -8.26
N GLU A 39 -20.69 1.22 -7.29
CA GLU A 39 -21.42 2.48 -7.44
C GLU A 39 -20.55 3.62 -8.00
N ALA A 40 -19.22 3.48 -7.96
CA ALA A 40 -18.30 4.45 -8.52
C ALA A 40 -18.41 4.49 -10.05
N SER A 41 -18.23 5.69 -10.64
CA SER A 41 -18.38 5.91 -12.06
C SER A 41 -17.20 6.66 -12.68
N ILE A 42 -16.87 6.32 -13.93
CA ILE A 42 -15.85 7.05 -14.70
C ILE A 42 -16.23 8.53 -14.83
N SER A 43 -17.53 8.84 -14.96
CA SER A 43 -18.01 10.22 -15.00
C SER A 43 -17.79 10.96 -13.67
N GLY A 44 -17.92 10.27 -12.54
CA GLY A 44 -17.60 10.80 -11.22
C GLY A 44 -16.10 11.11 -11.10
N ILE A 45 -15.26 10.14 -11.46
CA ILE A 45 -13.80 10.29 -11.47
C ILE A 45 -13.36 11.47 -12.34
N THR A 46 -13.83 11.55 -13.58
CA THR A 46 -13.41 12.63 -14.50
C THR A 46 -13.87 14.00 -14.06
N ARG A 47 -15.06 14.10 -13.47
CA ARG A 47 -15.59 15.34 -12.89
C ARG A 47 -14.74 15.80 -11.70
N SER A 48 -14.41 14.90 -10.80
CA SER A 48 -13.55 15.18 -9.65
C SER A 48 -12.13 15.56 -10.08
N ALA A 49 -11.56 14.87 -11.08
CA ALA A 49 -10.24 15.17 -11.62
C ALA A 49 -10.18 16.47 -12.46
N GLY A 50 -11.34 17.06 -12.82
CA GLY A 50 -11.41 18.24 -13.67
C GLY A 50 -10.94 18.00 -15.10
N VAL A 51 -11.19 16.79 -15.65
CA VAL A 51 -10.77 16.41 -17.01
C VAL A 51 -11.96 15.96 -17.87
N ALA A 52 -11.83 16.06 -19.19
CA ALA A 52 -12.85 15.55 -20.11
C ALA A 52 -12.89 14.01 -20.09
N LEU A 53 -14.08 13.42 -20.33
CA LEU A 53 -14.26 11.97 -20.38
C LEU A 53 -13.31 11.29 -21.38
N GLY A 54 -13.07 11.89 -22.54
CA GLY A 54 -12.12 11.39 -23.52
C GLY A 54 -10.68 11.34 -23.03
N THR A 55 -10.32 12.23 -22.09
CA THR A 55 -8.99 12.22 -21.45
C THR A 55 -8.80 10.99 -20.60
N PHE A 56 -9.83 10.53 -19.88
CA PHE A 56 -9.76 9.28 -19.10
C PHE A 56 -9.35 8.11 -19.97
N TYR A 57 -9.99 7.96 -21.14
CA TYR A 57 -9.72 6.83 -22.06
C TYR A 57 -8.33 6.90 -22.73
N THR A 58 -7.63 8.02 -22.61
CA THR A 58 -6.20 8.09 -22.98
C THR A 58 -5.32 7.30 -22.02
N TYR A 59 -5.73 7.17 -20.74
CA TYR A 59 -4.96 6.51 -19.67
C TYR A 59 -5.50 5.13 -19.32
N PHE A 60 -6.82 4.96 -19.30
CA PHE A 60 -7.47 3.74 -18.81
C PHE A 60 -8.57 3.30 -19.79
N ASP A 61 -8.65 1.99 -20.02
CA ASP A 61 -9.66 1.42 -20.94
C ASP A 61 -11.02 1.21 -20.26
N SER A 62 -11.03 1.08 -18.91
CA SER A 62 -12.24 0.76 -18.14
C SER A 62 -12.11 1.22 -16.69
N LYS A 63 -13.21 1.07 -15.93
CA LYS A 63 -13.25 1.26 -14.47
C LYS A 63 -12.32 0.27 -13.77
N ASP A 64 -12.29 -0.98 -14.22
CA ASP A 64 -11.39 -2.01 -13.70
C ASP A 64 -9.91 -1.66 -13.94
N ALA A 65 -9.59 -1.05 -15.09
CA ALA A 65 -8.22 -0.66 -15.40
C ALA A 65 -7.70 0.44 -14.46
N VAL A 66 -8.51 1.47 -14.15
CA VAL A 66 -8.12 2.51 -13.20
C VAL A 66 -8.09 1.97 -11.76
N PHE A 67 -8.98 1.03 -11.41
CA PHE A 67 -8.97 0.40 -10.09
C PHE A 67 -7.68 -0.40 -9.87
N ARG A 68 -7.27 -1.26 -10.81
CA ARG A 68 -5.99 -1.98 -10.77
C ARG A 68 -4.79 -1.06 -10.67
N ALA A 69 -4.79 0.01 -11.45
CA ALA A 69 -3.72 1.01 -11.39
C ALA A 69 -3.65 1.69 -10.03
N LEU A 70 -4.81 1.98 -9.42
CA LEU A 70 -4.89 2.56 -8.09
C LEU A 70 -4.38 1.60 -7.01
N VAL A 71 -4.76 0.33 -7.03
CA VAL A 71 -4.24 -0.70 -6.10
C VAL A 71 -2.71 -0.79 -6.22
N SER A 72 -2.18 -0.79 -7.45
CA SER A 72 -0.73 -0.80 -7.69
C SER A 72 -0.04 0.46 -7.18
N ASP A 73 -0.64 1.64 -7.39
CA ASP A 73 -0.12 2.93 -6.93
C ASP A 73 -0.07 3.01 -5.40
N MET A 74 -1.12 2.58 -4.72
CA MET A 74 -1.18 2.51 -3.26
C MET A 74 -0.14 1.53 -2.69
N SER A 75 0.01 0.36 -3.30
CA SER A 75 1.03 -0.62 -2.93
C SER A 75 2.46 -0.05 -3.08
N ALA A 76 2.68 0.70 -4.15
CA ALA A 76 3.96 1.40 -4.37
C ALA A 76 4.18 2.51 -3.34
N GLY A 77 3.12 3.24 -2.96
CA GLY A 77 3.12 4.28 -1.93
C GLY A 77 3.56 3.75 -0.57
N VAL A 78 2.95 2.66 -0.09
CA VAL A 78 3.36 1.96 1.15
C VAL A 78 4.84 1.60 1.11
N GLY A 79 5.29 0.99 0.01
CA GLY A 79 6.68 0.61 -0.13
C GLY A 79 7.65 1.79 -0.24
N LYS A 80 7.21 2.91 -0.79
CA LYS A 80 7.99 4.15 -0.85
C LYS A 80 8.12 4.76 0.54
N ALA A 81 7.01 4.93 1.27
CA ALA A 81 7.01 5.47 2.62
C ALA A 81 7.95 4.67 3.55
N ALA A 82 7.87 3.35 3.51
CA ALA A 82 8.78 2.50 4.28
C ALA A 82 10.24 2.75 3.89
N ARG A 83 10.60 2.76 2.59
CA ARG A 83 11.99 2.97 2.15
C ARG A 83 12.54 4.35 2.52
N GLU A 84 11.73 5.40 2.46
CA GLU A 84 12.14 6.77 2.81
C GLU A 84 12.37 6.95 4.31
N ALA A 85 11.77 6.10 5.14
CA ALA A 85 11.96 6.11 6.60
C ALA A 85 13.18 5.30 7.05
N LEU A 86 13.84 4.54 6.16
CA LEU A 86 14.98 3.69 6.52
C LEU A 86 16.30 4.41 6.25
N ASP A 87 17.24 4.26 7.20
CA ASP A 87 18.63 4.69 7.06
C ASP A 87 19.57 3.49 7.09
N PRO A 88 20.61 3.43 6.25
CA PRO A 88 21.56 2.31 6.21
C PRO A 88 22.31 2.03 7.53
N SER A 89 22.34 2.98 8.46
CA SER A 89 22.96 2.81 9.79
C SER A 89 22.04 2.15 10.83
N MET A 90 20.74 1.97 10.52
CA MET A 90 19.79 1.36 11.44
C MET A 90 20.04 -0.12 11.63
N GLY A 91 19.95 -0.59 12.87
CA GLY A 91 19.87 -2.02 13.19
C GLY A 91 18.53 -2.63 12.79
N ALA A 92 18.45 -3.96 12.72
CA ALA A 92 17.28 -4.69 12.22
C ALA A 92 15.98 -4.35 12.97
N LEU A 93 16.03 -4.24 14.31
CA LEU A 93 14.88 -3.83 15.13
C LEU A 93 14.46 -2.37 14.89
N GLU A 94 15.41 -1.49 14.63
CA GLU A 94 15.12 -0.10 14.29
C GLU A 94 14.45 0.03 12.91
N ILE A 95 14.89 -0.76 11.95
CA ILE A 95 14.31 -0.87 10.61
C ILE A 95 12.84 -1.28 10.71
N GLU A 96 12.51 -2.34 11.44
CA GLU A 96 11.12 -2.79 11.59
C GLU A 96 10.24 -1.74 12.31
N ARG A 97 10.78 -1.07 13.33
CA ARG A 97 10.08 0.02 14.02
C ARG A 97 9.82 1.20 13.09
N ALA A 98 10.83 1.62 12.33
CA ALA A 98 10.71 2.74 11.38
C ALA A 98 9.73 2.41 10.25
N ALA A 99 9.78 1.19 9.72
CA ALA A 99 8.87 0.71 8.68
C ALA A 99 7.40 0.67 9.15
N LEU A 100 7.15 0.19 10.37
CA LEU A 100 5.80 0.19 10.95
C LEU A 100 5.29 1.62 11.16
N ARG A 101 6.11 2.51 11.73
CA ARG A 101 5.73 3.91 11.92
C ARG A 101 5.37 4.57 10.58
N ALA A 102 6.22 4.43 9.58
CA ALA A 102 5.99 5.00 8.25
C ALA A 102 4.73 4.45 7.58
N PHE A 103 4.43 3.15 7.77
CA PHE A 103 3.18 2.56 7.30
C PHE A 103 1.95 3.19 7.98
N LEU A 104 1.99 3.38 9.31
CA LEU A 104 0.88 3.98 10.06
C LEU A 104 0.67 5.45 9.66
N GLU A 105 1.74 6.22 9.49
CA GLU A 105 1.71 7.60 9.01
C GLU A 105 1.10 7.66 7.59
N PHE A 106 1.59 6.83 6.68
CA PHE A 106 1.05 6.74 5.32
C PHE A 106 -0.44 6.36 5.31
N ALA A 107 -0.82 5.35 6.09
CA ALA A 107 -2.21 4.93 6.20
C ALA A 107 -3.12 6.01 6.81
N ALA A 108 -2.60 6.86 7.69
CA ALA A 108 -3.36 7.98 8.27
C ALA A 108 -3.63 9.09 7.23
N GLU A 109 -2.69 9.32 6.32
CA GLU A 109 -2.84 10.25 5.20
C GLU A 109 -3.72 9.68 4.08
N HIS A 110 -3.81 8.34 3.95
CA HIS A 110 -4.47 7.61 2.87
C HIS A 110 -5.42 6.54 3.42
N LYS A 111 -6.39 6.94 4.26
CA LYS A 111 -7.33 5.99 4.93
C LYS A 111 -8.12 5.12 3.96
N GLU A 112 -8.35 5.63 2.76
CA GLU A 112 -9.02 4.94 1.66
C GLU A 112 -8.31 3.65 1.23
N ILE A 113 -7.01 3.49 1.54
CA ILE A 113 -6.23 2.29 1.18
C ILE A 113 -6.87 1.02 1.73
N TYR A 114 -7.36 1.05 2.97
CA TYR A 114 -7.97 -0.14 3.59
C TYR A 114 -9.20 -0.59 2.80
N ARG A 115 -10.10 0.33 2.49
CA ARG A 115 -11.30 0.01 1.72
C ARG A 115 -10.98 -0.47 0.30
N ILE A 116 -10.06 0.20 -0.37
CA ILE A 116 -9.71 -0.12 -1.76
C ILE A 116 -9.00 -1.47 -1.84
N ILE A 117 -8.11 -1.78 -0.91
CA ILE A 117 -7.44 -3.08 -0.86
C ILE A 117 -8.44 -4.19 -0.49
N ASP A 118 -9.33 -3.97 0.49
CA ASP A 118 -10.36 -4.97 0.85
C ASP A 118 -11.32 -5.24 -0.33
N GLU A 119 -11.74 -4.21 -1.08
CA GLU A 119 -12.56 -4.40 -2.27
C GLU A 119 -11.81 -5.13 -3.40
N ALA A 120 -10.48 -4.98 -3.47
CA ALA A 120 -9.67 -5.68 -4.48
C ALA A 120 -9.74 -7.20 -4.33
N GLU A 121 -10.01 -7.74 -3.14
CA GLU A 121 -10.21 -9.18 -2.93
C GLU A 121 -11.29 -9.75 -3.88
N PHE A 122 -12.35 -8.97 -4.11
CA PHE A 122 -13.51 -9.39 -4.92
C PHE A 122 -13.49 -8.86 -6.34
N VAL A 123 -12.91 -7.68 -6.56
CA VAL A 123 -12.88 -7.00 -7.88
C VAL A 123 -11.72 -7.48 -8.74
N ASP A 124 -10.56 -7.64 -8.16
CA ASP A 124 -9.32 -8.07 -8.84
C ASP A 124 -8.41 -8.86 -7.88
N PRO A 125 -8.73 -10.15 -7.62
CA PRO A 125 -8.01 -11.00 -6.67
C PRO A 125 -6.50 -11.11 -6.95
N ASP A 126 -6.08 -10.96 -8.20
CA ASP A 126 -4.66 -11.02 -8.57
C ASP A 126 -3.91 -9.77 -8.06
N SER A 127 -4.49 -8.58 -8.19
CA SER A 127 -3.93 -7.34 -7.62
C SER A 127 -3.91 -7.39 -6.09
N TYR A 128 -4.98 -7.89 -5.46
CA TYR A 128 -5.05 -8.11 -4.01
C TYR A 128 -3.91 -9.00 -3.52
N ARG A 129 -3.75 -10.17 -4.13
CA ARG A 129 -2.66 -11.10 -3.80
C ARG A 129 -1.30 -10.47 -4.00
N THR A 130 -1.07 -9.84 -5.16
CA THR A 130 0.20 -9.19 -5.49
C THR A 130 0.57 -8.09 -4.48
N HIS A 131 -0.43 -7.34 -3.97
CA HIS A 131 -0.22 -6.34 -2.92
C HIS A 131 0.43 -6.98 -1.68
N TYR A 132 -0.20 -8.00 -1.12
CA TYR A 132 0.29 -8.65 0.11
C TYR A 132 1.58 -9.45 -0.11
N GLU A 133 1.71 -10.18 -1.23
CA GLU A 133 2.95 -10.91 -1.57
C GLU A 133 4.14 -9.96 -1.70
N THR A 134 3.94 -8.79 -2.31
CA THR A 134 5.01 -7.78 -2.46
C THR A 134 5.45 -7.22 -1.10
N ILE A 135 4.52 -6.96 -0.19
CA ILE A 135 4.84 -6.47 1.16
C ILE A 135 5.51 -7.59 1.96
N GLY A 136 4.94 -8.80 1.91
CA GLY A 136 5.49 -9.98 2.59
C GLY A 136 6.93 -10.26 2.20
N ALA A 137 7.24 -10.26 0.90
CA ALA A 137 8.61 -10.45 0.40
C ALA A 137 9.62 -9.39 0.90
N ARG A 138 9.18 -8.14 1.04
CA ARG A 138 10.03 -7.07 1.60
C ARG A 138 10.31 -7.27 3.09
N ILE A 139 9.32 -7.71 3.85
CA ILE A 139 9.47 -8.01 5.28
C ILE A 139 10.40 -9.23 5.43
N GLU A 140 10.16 -10.29 4.67
CA GLU A 140 10.99 -11.51 4.69
C GLU A 140 12.46 -11.21 4.43
N GLU A 141 12.76 -10.36 3.44
CA GLU A 141 14.13 -9.94 3.14
C GLU A 141 14.77 -9.19 4.32
N ARG A 142 14.03 -8.31 5.00
CA ARG A 142 14.56 -7.60 6.19
C ARG A 142 14.78 -8.55 7.37
N LEU A 143 13.85 -9.49 7.60
CA LEU A 143 14.03 -10.52 8.64
C LEU A 143 15.25 -11.40 8.38
N ARG A 144 15.46 -11.78 7.11
CA ARG A 144 16.64 -12.54 6.70
C ARG A 144 17.93 -11.74 6.97
N GLN A 145 17.98 -10.46 6.59
CA GLN A 145 19.14 -9.58 6.83
C GLN A 145 19.41 -9.42 8.32
N GLY A 146 18.38 -9.29 9.17
CA GLY A 146 18.52 -9.26 10.62
C GLY A 146 19.05 -10.58 11.20
N GLY A 147 18.67 -11.72 10.62
CA GLY A 147 19.23 -13.03 10.93
C GLY A 147 20.71 -13.13 10.54
N ASP A 148 21.08 -12.65 9.36
CA ASP A 148 22.47 -12.66 8.85
C ASP A 148 23.37 -11.73 9.70
N SER A 149 22.86 -10.59 10.18
CA SER A 149 23.60 -9.70 11.10
C SER A 149 23.71 -10.22 12.53
N GLY A 150 22.92 -11.23 12.88
CA GLY A 150 22.87 -11.81 14.22
C GLY A 150 21.99 -11.06 15.22
N GLU A 151 21.24 -10.05 14.80
CA GLU A 151 20.29 -9.32 15.63
C GLU A 151 18.98 -10.10 15.83
N PHE A 152 18.59 -10.91 14.84
CA PHE A 152 17.45 -11.82 14.93
C PHE A 152 17.90 -13.27 15.04
N VAL A 153 17.02 -14.15 15.51
CA VAL A 153 17.24 -15.59 15.41
C VAL A 153 17.33 -16.00 13.94
N PRO A 154 18.23 -16.94 13.58
CA PRO A 154 18.37 -17.35 12.19
C PRO A 154 17.16 -18.19 11.73
N GLY A 155 16.92 -18.19 10.42
CA GLY A 155 15.91 -19.05 9.79
C GLY A 155 14.50 -18.46 9.77
N LEU A 156 14.33 -17.18 10.08
CA LEU A 156 13.07 -16.48 9.87
C LEU A 156 12.76 -16.41 8.37
N GLY A 157 11.52 -16.65 8.01
CA GLY A 157 11.07 -16.73 6.61
C GLY A 157 9.65 -16.24 6.40
N THR A 158 8.99 -16.81 5.40
CA THR A 158 7.65 -16.42 4.98
C THR A 158 6.61 -16.41 6.12
N PRO A 159 6.52 -17.43 7.01
CA PRO A 159 5.52 -17.41 8.09
C PRO A 159 5.66 -16.21 9.03
N GLU A 160 6.90 -15.90 9.45
CA GLU A 160 7.18 -14.78 10.35
C GLU A 160 6.93 -13.42 9.67
N ALA A 161 7.28 -13.32 8.39
CA ALA A 161 7.00 -12.13 7.59
C ALA A 161 5.49 -11.85 7.48
N TRP A 162 4.69 -12.88 7.24
CA TRP A 162 3.23 -12.76 7.17
C TRP A 162 2.60 -12.48 8.53
N ALA A 163 3.12 -13.06 9.61
CA ALA A 163 2.68 -12.76 10.98
C ALA A 163 2.95 -11.28 11.31
N LEU A 164 4.14 -10.78 10.99
CA LEU A 164 4.51 -9.38 11.20
C LEU A 164 3.66 -8.43 10.35
N MET A 165 3.43 -8.77 9.09
CA MET A 165 2.54 -8.02 8.21
C MET A 165 1.11 -7.95 8.77
N GLY A 166 0.55 -9.09 9.23
CA GLY A 166 -0.77 -9.13 9.86
C GLY A 166 -0.83 -8.22 11.10
N MET A 167 0.17 -8.26 11.96
CA MET A 167 0.28 -7.35 13.11
C MET A 167 0.23 -5.88 12.66
N ASN A 168 1.00 -5.51 11.66
CA ASN A 168 1.05 -4.13 11.14
C ASN A 168 -0.30 -3.68 10.58
N VAL A 169 -0.95 -4.51 9.76
CA VAL A 169 -2.28 -4.23 9.18
C VAL A 169 -3.31 -4.04 10.29
N PHE A 170 -3.37 -4.92 11.30
CA PHE A 170 -4.33 -4.79 12.39
C PHE A 170 -4.04 -3.62 13.33
N LEU A 171 -2.79 -3.24 13.52
CA LEU A 171 -2.45 -1.99 14.22
C LEU A 171 -2.97 -0.77 13.45
N GLY A 172 -2.83 -0.76 12.12
CA GLY A 172 -3.38 0.29 11.29
C GLY A 172 -4.91 0.33 11.35
N LEU A 173 -5.61 -0.80 11.24
CA LEU A 173 -7.07 -0.85 11.45
C LEU A 173 -7.46 -0.26 12.79
N ARG A 174 -6.79 -0.67 13.88
CA ARG A 174 -7.11 -0.26 15.25
C ARG A 174 -6.86 1.23 15.50
N TYR A 175 -5.74 1.76 15.05
CA TYR A 175 -5.31 3.10 15.42
C TYR A 175 -5.54 4.15 14.34
N VAL A 176 -5.63 3.77 13.07
CA VAL A 176 -5.88 4.69 11.96
C VAL A 176 -7.37 4.70 11.57
N ILE A 177 -7.97 3.52 11.36
CA ILE A 177 -9.34 3.43 10.84
C ILE A 177 -10.39 3.50 11.95
N TRP A 178 -10.20 2.75 13.04
CA TRP A 178 -11.15 2.69 14.16
C TRP A 178 -10.77 3.62 15.32
N GLY A 179 -9.67 4.37 15.20
CA GLY A 179 -9.23 5.32 16.20
C GLY A 179 -10.31 6.35 16.53
N ARG A 180 -10.62 6.51 17.83
CA ARG A 180 -11.49 7.57 18.33
C ARG A 180 -10.63 8.59 19.05
N GLU A 181 -10.82 9.88 18.71
CA GLU A 181 -10.29 11.09 19.37
C GLU A 181 -8.79 11.11 19.75
N GLY A 182 -8.11 12.13 19.27
CA GLY A 182 -6.69 12.42 19.48
C GLY A 182 -5.80 11.86 18.36
N ASP A 183 -4.75 12.59 18.03
CA ASP A 183 -3.74 12.10 17.08
C ASP A 183 -2.99 10.93 17.71
N PRO A 184 -3.02 9.73 17.13
CA PRO A 184 -2.31 8.59 17.67
C PRO A 184 -0.80 8.83 17.59
N ASP A 185 -0.07 8.59 18.68
CA ASP A 185 1.40 8.58 18.66
C ASP A 185 1.90 7.30 17.97
N PHE A 186 2.08 7.38 16.66
CA PHE A 186 2.57 6.27 15.85
C PHE A 186 3.99 5.84 16.24
N THR A 187 4.80 6.74 16.78
CA THR A 187 6.15 6.43 17.32
C THR A 187 6.04 5.50 18.53
N GLU A 188 5.14 5.82 19.45
CA GLU A 188 4.92 4.99 20.65
C GLU A 188 4.26 3.66 20.29
N ILE A 189 3.29 3.64 19.36
CA ILE A 189 2.67 2.39 18.88
C ILE A 189 3.73 1.47 18.28
N ALA A 190 4.57 1.98 17.38
CA ALA A 190 5.64 1.20 16.75
C ALA A 190 6.68 0.72 17.79
N ARG A 191 7.04 1.58 18.74
CA ARG A 191 7.95 1.20 19.84
C ARG A 191 7.38 0.05 20.69
N ARG A 192 6.10 0.10 21.03
CA ARG A 192 5.44 -0.97 21.84
C ARG A 192 5.30 -2.27 21.04
N ALA A 193 4.93 -2.19 19.77
CA ALA A 193 4.88 -3.35 18.91
C ALA A 193 6.26 -4.04 18.79
N ASN A 194 7.33 -3.24 18.73
CA ASN A 194 8.70 -3.75 18.62
C ASN A 194 9.17 -4.54 19.87
N ILE A 195 8.53 -4.34 21.04
CA ILE A 195 8.81 -5.15 22.24
C ILE A 195 8.48 -6.62 21.98
N LEU A 196 7.39 -6.90 21.24
CA LEU A 196 7.04 -8.28 20.88
C LEU A 196 8.11 -8.91 20.00
N LEU A 197 8.69 -8.13 19.06
CA LEU A 197 9.76 -8.61 18.20
C LEU A 197 11.03 -8.89 19.01
N THR A 198 11.42 -7.98 19.91
CA THR A 198 12.60 -8.14 20.75
C THR A 198 12.51 -9.38 21.65
N GLN A 199 11.32 -9.67 22.19
CA GLN A 199 11.11 -10.82 23.08
C GLN A 199 10.80 -12.12 22.34
N GLY A 200 10.34 -12.05 21.10
CA GLY A 200 9.94 -13.21 20.30
C GLY A 200 11.01 -13.65 19.30
N ILE A 201 11.63 -12.72 18.56
CA ILE A 201 12.58 -13.01 17.49
C ILE A 201 13.95 -12.34 17.69
N GLY A 202 14.10 -11.42 18.65
CA GLY A 202 15.36 -10.80 19.03
C GLY A 202 16.27 -11.78 19.79
N ARG A 203 17.57 -11.49 19.79
CA ARG A 203 18.58 -12.18 20.58
C ARG A 203 18.99 -11.37 21.79
#